data_0fc343cf37a91d8cb9ddb99490458590
#
_entry.id   0fc343cf37a91d8cb9ddb99490458590
#
_cell.length_a   1.000
_cell.length_b   1.000
_cell.length_c   1.000
_cell.angle_alpha   90.00
_cell.angle_beta   90.00
_cell.angle_gamma   90.00
#
_symmetry.space_group_name_H-M   'P 1'
#
loop_
_entity.id
_entity.type
_entity.pdbx_description
1 polymer ?
#
loop_
_entity_poly.entity_id
_entity_poly.type
_entity_poly.pdbx_seq_one_letter_code
_entity_poly.pdbx_strand_id
1 'polypeptide(L)'
;MENNKKLITQRISKVICFLLIFTAFLGIGSKIFIPKKNSAEYGNKNYYGNSYHGERANSIDIVVVGNSSAYKSFSPLELWNKYGYTSFVCGAPAQKIQEGYYMLENFLKEQKPKVVIYETEGIFNSYGKKIKSSYNQAKRDLIFLSNEIDGINATLDVVTANICPLLKYHNRWSSLKPEDFTLEPDYSKHYVSKGYVLTNKVKPYRGNKNYMKPSDYTTPIQYTNLYYLNKMKELCDKNGAEFVLMSSPLPRAWNDERHKAVKAYAEKNNIKYLDTNLYIDEMKIDWSKDSSDKGYHLNVYGAKKNTAFVGKYLTDNFKLTDHRGDKEFSQWNKDYKIYSNQKD
;
A
#
# COMPACT_ATOMS: atom_id res chain seq x y z
N MET A 1 -49.81 36.30 20.68
CA MET A 1 -48.68 36.19 19.72
C MET A 1 -47.36 35.89 20.43
N GLU A 2 -47.03 36.54 21.50
CA GLU A 2 -45.77 36.42 22.24
C GLU A 2 -45.54 35.04 22.85
N ASN A 3 -46.55 34.40 23.46
CA ASN A 3 -46.49 33.06 24.01
C ASN A 3 -46.18 31.98 22.92
N ASN A 4 -46.71 32.15 21.71
CA ASN A 4 -46.42 31.23 20.62
C ASN A 4 -44.97 31.36 20.10
N LYS A 5 -44.44 32.59 20.07
CA LYS A 5 -43.02 32.81 19.72
C LYS A 5 -42.10 32.17 20.75
N LYS A 6 -42.35 32.34 22.05
CA LYS A 6 -41.57 31.74 23.14
C LYS A 6 -41.58 30.20 23.06
N LEU A 7 -42.76 29.61 22.80
CA LEU A 7 -42.90 28.15 22.64
C LEU A 7 -42.12 27.60 21.45
N ILE A 8 -42.17 28.31 20.30
CA ILE A 8 -41.43 27.95 19.09
C ILE A 8 -39.94 28.03 19.35
N THR A 9 -39.44 29.10 19.98
CA THR A 9 -38.03 29.26 20.34
C THR A 9 -37.55 28.15 21.27
N GLN A 10 -38.33 27.75 22.26
CA GLN A 10 -38.00 26.65 23.16
C GLN A 10 -37.94 25.29 22.43
N ARG A 11 -38.85 25.05 21.49
CA ARG A 11 -38.84 23.83 20.66
C ARG A 11 -37.60 23.79 19.76
N ILE A 12 -37.30 24.89 19.10
CA ILE A 12 -36.08 25.00 18.27
C ILE A 12 -34.81 24.78 19.09
N SER A 13 -34.72 25.39 20.27
CA SER A 13 -33.57 25.20 21.18
C SER A 13 -33.40 23.73 21.57
N LYS A 14 -34.50 23.04 21.94
CA LYS A 14 -34.45 21.59 22.26
C LYS A 14 -33.98 20.74 21.08
N VAL A 15 -34.44 21.03 19.86
CA VAL A 15 -34.00 20.35 18.66
C VAL A 15 -32.51 20.59 18.41
N ILE A 16 -32.06 21.82 18.54
CA ILE A 16 -30.63 22.16 18.36
C ILE A 16 -29.78 21.42 19.43
N CYS A 17 -30.17 21.45 20.68
CA CYS A 17 -29.47 20.73 21.76
C CYS A 17 -29.41 19.22 21.46
N PHE A 18 -30.53 18.62 21.03
CA PHE A 18 -30.55 17.21 20.64
C PHE A 18 -29.59 16.92 19.50
N LEU A 19 -29.59 17.73 18.43
CA LEU A 19 -28.70 17.55 17.30
C LEU A 19 -27.23 17.69 17.70
N LEU A 20 -26.90 18.63 18.55
CA LEU A 20 -25.51 18.79 19.06
C LEU A 20 -25.07 17.58 19.88
N ILE A 21 -25.90 17.09 20.80
CA ILE A 21 -25.61 15.88 21.59
C ILE A 21 -25.47 14.66 20.70
N PHE A 22 -26.38 14.50 19.74
CA PHE A 22 -26.36 13.39 18.80
C PHE A 22 -25.11 13.41 17.91
N THR A 23 -24.74 14.59 17.40
CA THR A 23 -23.52 14.76 16.60
C THR A 23 -22.26 14.46 17.41
N ALA A 24 -22.21 14.92 18.67
CA ALA A 24 -21.10 14.62 19.59
C ALA A 24 -21.02 13.09 19.86
N PHE A 25 -22.15 12.44 20.09
CA PHE A 25 -22.23 11.01 20.29
C PHE A 25 -21.74 10.23 19.06
N LEU A 26 -22.17 10.62 17.86
CA LEU A 26 -21.69 10.00 16.60
C LEU A 26 -20.19 10.24 16.42
N GLY A 27 -19.69 11.44 16.74
CA GLY A 27 -18.26 11.76 16.64
C GLY A 27 -17.40 10.93 17.58
N ILE A 28 -17.78 10.84 18.85
CA ILE A 28 -17.06 10.04 19.87
C ILE A 28 -17.16 8.55 19.51
N GLY A 29 -18.36 8.06 19.20
CA GLY A 29 -18.58 6.69 18.76
C GLY A 29 -17.73 6.33 17.53
N SER A 30 -17.70 7.21 16.55
CA SER A 30 -16.85 7.04 15.36
C SER A 30 -15.38 6.90 15.73
N LYS A 31 -14.88 7.75 16.63
CA LYS A 31 -13.49 7.65 17.11
C LYS A 31 -13.22 6.34 17.84
N ILE A 32 -14.12 5.87 18.69
CA ILE A 32 -13.98 4.60 19.43
C ILE A 32 -13.94 3.40 18.44
N PHE A 33 -14.83 3.40 17.47
CA PHE A 33 -14.96 2.27 16.55
C PHE A 33 -13.89 2.22 15.46
N ILE A 34 -13.19 3.31 15.15
CA ILE A 34 -12.04 3.27 14.24
C ILE A 34 -10.93 2.42 14.87
N PRO A 35 -10.39 1.40 14.15
CA PRO A 35 -9.25 0.62 14.62
C PRO A 35 -8.04 1.49 14.96
N LYS A 36 -7.41 1.27 16.12
CA LYS A 36 -6.37 2.15 16.68
C LYS A 36 -4.95 1.74 16.31
N LYS A 37 -4.75 0.47 15.96
CA LYS A 37 -3.42 -0.09 15.72
C LYS A 37 -3.31 -0.74 14.35
N ASN A 38 -2.12 -0.73 13.79
CA ASN A 38 -1.78 -1.41 12.54
C ASN A 38 -1.53 -2.93 12.76
N SER A 39 -2.43 -3.63 13.40
CA SER A 39 -2.28 -5.07 13.60
C SER A 39 -3.46 -5.85 13.03
N ALA A 40 -3.21 -7.10 12.64
CA ALA A 40 -4.26 -8.02 12.17
C ALA A 40 -5.33 -8.25 13.23
N GLU A 41 -4.98 -8.14 14.51
CA GLU A 41 -5.85 -8.27 15.66
C GLU A 41 -6.98 -7.23 15.67
N TYR A 42 -6.71 -6.03 15.19
CA TYR A 42 -7.68 -4.94 15.07
C TYR A 42 -8.42 -4.95 13.72
N GLY A 43 -8.33 -6.04 12.96
CA GLY A 43 -9.05 -6.23 11.69
C GLY A 43 -8.45 -5.46 10.51
N ASN A 44 -7.26 -4.91 10.66
CA ASN A 44 -6.74 -3.94 9.73
C ASN A 44 -5.50 -4.44 8.98
N LYS A 45 -5.62 -5.60 8.32
CA LYS A 45 -4.58 -6.12 7.43
C LYS A 45 -4.11 -5.12 6.35
N ASN A 46 -4.88 -4.07 6.13
CA ASN A 46 -4.66 -3.11 5.05
C ASN A 46 -3.83 -1.89 5.46
N TYR A 47 -3.44 -1.74 6.74
CA TYR A 47 -2.62 -0.62 7.20
C TYR A 47 -1.13 -0.93 7.25
N TYR A 48 -0.72 -2.11 6.83
CA TYR A 48 0.71 -2.44 6.78
C TYR A 48 1.52 -1.41 5.98
N GLY A 49 0.94 -0.91 4.88
CA GLY A 49 1.56 0.14 4.07
C GLY A 49 1.75 1.48 4.77
N ASN A 50 0.97 1.79 5.83
CA ASN A 50 1.08 3.02 6.62
C ASN A 50 1.90 2.83 7.90
N SER A 51 2.38 1.63 8.21
CA SER A 51 3.11 1.38 9.45
C SER A 51 4.55 1.93 9.44
N TYR A 52 4.96 2.65 8.40
CA TYR A 52 6.21 3.41 8.35
C TYR A 52 6.28 4.50 9.44
N HIS A 53 5.18 4.96 9.98
CA HIS A 53 5.15 5.86 11.14
C HIS A 53 5.85 5.26 12.39
N GLY A 54 6.02 3.94 12.46
CA GLY A 54 6.80 3.26 13.49
C GLY A 54 8.30 3.20 13.21
N GLU A 55 8.75 3.70 12.06
CA GLU A 55 10.15 3.77 11.71
C GLU A 55 10.74 5.14 12.08
N ARG A 56 12.04 5.17 12.31
CA ARG A 56 12.74 6.44 12.55
C ARG A 56 12.63 7.35 11.31
N ALA A 57 12.41 8.64 11.52
CA ALA A 57 12.35 9.60 10.43
C ALA A 57 13.65 9.59 9.59
N ASN A 58 13.49 9.69 8.28
CA ASN A 58 14.59 9.70 7.29
C ASN A 58 15.54 8.50 7.39
N SER A 59 15.03 7.32 7.77
CA SER A 59 15.83 6.10 7.91
C SER A 59 15.59 5.06 6.82
N ILE A 60 14.70 5.33 5.88
CA ILE A 60 14.34 4.42 4.80
C ILE A 60 14.96 4.91 3.49
N ASP A 61 15.90 4.14 2.93
CA ASP A 61 16.55 4.47 1.65
C ASP A 61 15.68 4.11 0.43
N ILE A 62 14.83 3.10 0.55
CA ILE A 62 14.03 2.58 -0.56
C ILE A 62 12.58 2.43 -0.13
N VAL A 63 11.65 2.97 -0.91
CA VAL A 63 10.23 2.69 -0.74
C VAL A 63 9.66 1.98 -1.97
N VAL A 64 8.90 0.90 -1.74
CA VAL A 64 8.16 0.20 -2.78
C VAL A 64 6.69 0.52 -2.61
N VAL A 65 6.07 1.08 -3.65
CA VAL A 65 4.66 1.45 -3.66
C VAL A 65 3.92 0.54 -4.63
N GLY A 66 2.76 0.04 -4.24
CA GLY A 66 1.94 -0.81 -5.11
C GLY A 66 0.85 -1.55 -4.37
N ASN A 67 0.20 -2.47 -5.06
CA ASN A 67 -0.86 -3.30 -4.49
C ASN A 67 -0.31 -4.59 -3.84
N SER A 68 -1.13 -5.66 -3.84
CA SER A 68 -0.70 -6.96 -3.31
C SER A 68 0.50 -7.57 -4.04
N SER A 69 0.74 -7.19 -5.27
CA SER A 69 1.91 -7.63 -6.04
C SER A 69 3.20 -7.08 -5.44
N ALA A 70 3.19 -5.83 -4.94
CA ALA A 70 4.32 -5.23 -4.25
C ALA A 70 4.60 -5.93 -2.90
N TYR A 71 3.61 -5.93 -2.00
CA TYR A 71 3.84 -6.42 -0.63
C TYR A 71 3.91 -7.96 -0.50
N LYS A 72 3.70 -8.70 -1.59
CA LYS A 72 3.91 -10.15 -1.65
C LYS A 72 5.19 -10.55 -2.39
N SER A 73 5.77 -9.65 -3.18
CA SER A 73 6.92 -9.98 -4.02
C SER A 73 8.24 -9.39 -3.54
N PHE A 74 8.20 -8.36 -2.70
CA PHE A 74 9.37 -7.66 -2.20
C PHE A 74 9.41 -7.70 -0.68
N SER A 75 10.46 -8.31 -0.13
CA SER A 75 10.69 -8.43 1.32
C SER A 75 11.80 -7.50 1.78
N PRO A 76 11.50 -6.41 2.51
CA PRO A 76 12.49 -5.49 3.03
C PRO A 76 13.56 -6.17 3.89
N LEU A 77 13.17 -7.17 4.67
CA LEU A 77 14.12 -7.86 5.55
C LEU A 77 15.03 -8.86 4.80
N GLU A 78 14.61 -9.42 3.68
CA GLU A 78 15.52 -10.16 2.80
C GLU A 78 16.51 -9.22 2.09
N LEU A 79 16.07 -8.02 1.72
CA LEU A 79 16.96 -6.99 1.19
C LEU A 79 17.98 -6.54 2.23
N TRP A 80 17.54 -6.26 3.45
CA TRP A 80 18.40 -5.93 4.58
C TRP A 80 19.45 -7.00 4.83
N ASN A 81 19.01 -8.24 4.96
CA ASN A 81 19.93 -9.36 5.25
C ASN A 81 21.04 -9.49 4.20
N LYS A 82 20.68 -9.36 2.92
CA LYS A 82 21.62 -9.60 1.82
C LYS A 82 22.49 -8.39 1.49
N TYR A 83 21.91 -7.19 1.53
CA TYR A 83 22.56 -5.97 1.03
C TYR A 83 22.71 -4.85 2.08
N GLY A 84 22.06 -4.97 3.23
CA GLY A 84 22.10 -3.95 4.28
C GLY A 84 21.29 -2.69 3.97
N TYR A 85 20.44 -2.72 2.94
CA TYR A 85 19.64 -1.57 2.55
C TYR A 85 18.33 -1.51 3.33
N THR A 86 17.99 -0.33 3.83
CA THR A 86 16.71 -0.09 4.48
C THR A 86 15.61 0.13 3.44
N SER A 87 14.48 -0.53 3.61
CA SER A 87 13.37 -0.40 2.68
C SER A 87 12.01 -0.59 3.36
N PHE A 88 10.96 -0.08 2.75
CA PHE A 88 9.60 -0.22 3.22
C PHE A 88 8.63 -0.45 2.06
N VAL A 89 7.56 -1.24 2.28
CA VAL A 89 6.52 -1.44 1.27
C VAL A 89 5.26 -0.70 1.66
N CYS A 90 4.96 0.38 0.93
CA CYS A 90 3.72 1.14 1.02
C CYS A 90 2.67 0.53 0.10
N GLY A 91 2.03 -0.55 0.56
CA GLY A 91 1.08 -1.30 -0.25
C GLY A 91 -0.21 -1.64 0.48
N ALA A 92 -1.31 -1.77 -0.29
CA ALA A 92 -2.59 -2.21 0.20
C ALA A 92 -3.28 -3.15 -0.82
N PRO A 93 -4.18 -4.06 -0.37
CA PRO A 93 -4.89 -4.94 -1.28
C PRO A 93 -5.64 -4.16 -2.37
N ALA A 94 -5.46 -4.58 -3.63
CA ALA A 94 -6.08 -3.94 -4.79
C ALA A 94 -5.87 -2.42 -4.86
N GLN A 95 -4.74 -1.94 -4.33
CA GLN A 95 -4.38 -0.52 -4.35
C GLN A 95 -4.31 -0.02 -5.78
N LYS A 96 -5.02 1.06 -6.05
CA LYS A 96 -4.96 1.76 -7.33
C LYS A 96 -3.80 2.74 -7.33
N ILE A 97 -3.37 3.17 -8.51
CA ILE A 97 -2.25 4.09 -8.64
C ILE A 97 -2.49 5.43 -7.93
N GLN A 98 -3.73 5.94 -7.93
CA GLN A 98 -4.13 7.15 -7.24
C GLN A 98 -3.86 7.06 -5.74
N GLU A 99 -4.24 5.93 -5.15
CA GLU A 99 -4.03 5.64 -3.74
C GLU A 99 -2.54 5.52 -3.41
N GLY A 100 -1.79 4.88 -4.32
CA GLY A 100 -0.33 4.78 -4.22
C GLY A 100 0.35 6.15 -4.25
N TYR A 101 -0.14 7.08 -5.09
CA TYR A 101 0.36 8.46 -5.14
C TYR A 101 0.20 9.17 -3.78
N TYR A 102 -0.99 9.15 -3.19
CA TYR A 102 -1.21 9.81 -1.90
C TYR A 102 -0.49 9.12 -0.74
N MET A 103 -0.35 7.79 -0.80
CA MET A 103 0.46 7.05 0.17
C MET A 103 1.92 7.46 0.09
N LEU A 104 2.48 7.58 -1.11
CA LEU A 104 3.84 8.07 -1.33
C LEU A 104 3.99 9.52 -0.86
N GLU A 105 3.05 10.40 -1.20
CA GLU A 105 3.09 11.80 -0.77
C GLU A 105 3.12 11.92 0.76
N ASN A 106 2.33 11.11 1.47
CA ASN A 106 2.36 11.08 2.94
C ASN A 106 3.67 10.47 3.48
N PHE A 107 4.17 9.39 2.87
CA PHE A 107 5.44 8.79 3.24
C PHE A 107 6.61 9.78 3.15
N LEU A 108 6.66 10.58 2.09
CA LEU A 108 7.72 11.56 1.84
C LEU A 108 7.71 12.77 2.80
N LYS A 109 6.65 12.93 3.61
CA LYS A 109 6.63 13.93 4.70
C LYS A 109 7.52 13.52 5.88
N GLU A 110 7.74 12.22 6.07
CA GLU A 110 8.47 11.66 7.21
C GLU A 110 9.77 10.96 6.80
N GLN A 111 9.86 10.53 5.55
CA GLN A 111 10.99 9.77 5.02
C GLN A 111 11.56 10.42 3.76
N LYS A 112 12.86 10.27 3.55
CA LYS A 112 13.57 10.79 2.37
C LYS A 112 14.28 9.64 1.63
N PRO A 113 13.55 8.76 0.94
CA PRO A 113 14.16 7.66 0.23
C PRO A 113 15.02 8.15 -0.93
N LYS A 114 16.11 7.45 -1.22
CA LYS A 114 16.93 7.65 -2.41
C LYS A 114 16.26 7.07 -3.66
N VAL A 115 15.51 5.97 -3.47
CA VAL A 115 14.83 5.25 -4.56
C VAL A 115 13.36 4.99 -4.19
N VAL A 116 12.48 5.37 -5.10
CA VAL A 116 11.05 5.04 -5.07
C VAL A 116 10.75 4.04 -6.18
N ILE A 117 10.32 2.86 -5.82
CA ILE A 117 9.92 1.81 -6.77
C ILE A 117 8.39 1.76 -6.82
N TYR A 118 7.80 1.92 -8.00
CA TYR A 118 6.39 1.66 -8.19
C TYR A 118 6.19 0.28 -8.85
N GLU A 119 5.48 -0.62 -8.16
CA GLU A 119 5.11 -1.93 -8.71
C GLU A 119 3.94 -1.79 -9.67
N THR A 120 4.10 -2.22 -10.91
CA THR A 120 3.34 -1.75 -12.06
C THR A 120 2.02 -2.45 -12.33
N GLU A 121 1.68 -3.54 -11.62
CA GLU A 121 0.41 -4.25 -11.86
C GLU A 121 -0.79 -3.33 -11.69
N GLY A 122 -0.74 -2.44 -10.68
CA GLY A 122 -1.80 -1.46 -10.39
C GLY A 122 -2.07 -0.46 -11.52
N ILE A 123 -1.13 -0.26 -12.47
CA ILE A 123 -1.30 0.66 -13.62
C ILE A 123 -2.45 0.23 -14.54
N PHE A 124 -2.73 -1.08 -14.60
CA PHE A 124 -3.77 -1.64 -15.46
C PHE A 124 -5.12 -1.83 -14.74
N ASN A 125 -5.21 -1.47 -13.47
CA ASN A 125 -6.44 -1.54 -12.72
C ASN A 125 -7.34 -0.35 -13.04
N SER A 126 -8.51 -0.63 -13.65
CA SER A 126 -9.43 0.43 -14.04
C SER A 126 -10.08 1.10 -12.83
N TYR A 127 -10.11 2.43 -12.84
CA TYR A 127 -10.97 3.21 -11.98
C TYR A 127 -12.44 2.90 -12.32
N GLY A 128 -13.29 2.66 -11.32
CA GLY A 128 -14.72 2.48 -11.52
C GLY A 128 -15.28 1.06 -11.58
N LYS A 129 -14.47 0.01 -11.62
CA LYS A 129 -15.00 -1.33 -11.32
C LYS A 129 -15.29 -1.41 -9.83
N LYS A 130 -16.55 -1.72 -9.46
CA LYS A 130 -16.96 -2.02 -8.07
C LYS A 130 -16.14 -3.18 -7.54
N ILE A 131 -15.01 -2.87 -6.91
CA ILE A 131 -14.33 -3.81 -6.03
C ILE A 131 -15.12 -3.72 -4.72
N LYS A 132 -15.50 -4.85 -4.13
CA LYS A 132 -16.09 -4.88 -2.78
C LYS A 132 -15.15 -4.09 -1.88
N SER A 133 -15.53 -2.86 -1.56
CA SER A 133 -14.67 -1.92 -0.88
C SER A 133 -14.40 -2.41 0.54
N SER A 134 -13.14 -2.72 0.82
CA SER A 134 -12.72 -2.75 2.22
C SER A 134 -12.75 -1.31 2.77
N TYR A 135 -12.87 -1.15 4.07
CA TYR A 135 -12.81 0.19 4.70
C TYR A 135 -11.63 1.04 4.24
N ASN A 136 -10.51 0.41 4.01
CA ASN A 136 -9.31 1.10 3.57
C ASN A 136 -9.41 1.60 2.14
N GLN A 137 -10.14 0.88 1.29
CA GLN A 137 -10.48 1.37 -0.03
C GLN A 137 -11.30 2.67 0.09
N ALA A 138 -12.35 2.67 0.91
CA ALA A 138 -13.18 3.83 1.13
C ALA A 138 -12.40 5.04 1.70
N LYS A 139 -11.51 4.80 2.65
CA LYS A 139 -10.64 5.86 3.22
C LYS A 139 -9.67 6.43 2.18
N ARG A 140 -9.08 5.57 1.35
CA ARG A 140 -8.19 5.99 0.26
C ARG A 140 -8.95 6.77 -0.81
N ASP A 141 -10.12 6.26 -1.22
CA ASP A 141 -10.98 6.93 -2.19
C ASP A 141 -11.42 8.33 -1.72
N LEU A 142 -11.54 8.53 -0.40
CA LEU A 142 -11.89 9.83 0.16
C LEU A 142 -10.69 10.78 0.29
N ILE A 143 -9.51 10.29 0.62
CA ILE A 143 -8.29 11.08 0.55
C ILE A 143 -8.12 11.60 -0.89
N PHE A 144 -8.41 10.75 -1.86
CA PHE A 144 -8.46 11.13 -3.26
C PHE A 144 -9.47 12.25 -3.53
N LEU A 145 -10.71 12.11 -3.08
CA LEU A 145 -11.77 13.09 -3.27
C LEU A 145 -11.53 14.42 -2.56
N SER A 146 -10.92 14.39 -1.38
CA SER A 146 -10.64 15.62 -0.63
C SER A 146 -9.56 16.49 -1.30
N ASN A 147 -8.75 15.89 -2.17
CA ASN A 147 -7.66 16.58 -2.87
C ASN A 147 -7.97 16.91 -4.35
N GLU A 148 -9.00 16.28 -4.93
CA GLU A 148 -9.37 16.45 -6.34
C GLU A 148 -10.89 16.57 -6.49
N ILE A 149 -11.38 17.78 -6.75
CA ILE A 149 -12.81 18.11 -6.87
C ILE A 149 -13.50 17.39 -8.06
N ASP A 150 -12.75 16.85 -9.01
CA ASP A 150 -13.27 16.16 -10.20
C ASP A 150 -13.67 14.69 -9.96
N GLY A 151 -13.49 14.18 -8.77
CA GLY A 151 -13.78 12.79 -8.42
C GLY A 151 -15.23 12.54 -7.97
N ILE A 152 -16.25 13.06 -8.64
CA ILE A 152 -17.69 12.92 -8.29
C ILE A 152 -18.21 11.46 -8.30
N ASN A 153 -17.35 10.46 -8.45
CA ASN A 153 -17.73 9.05 -8.35
C ASN A 153 -17.39 8.41 -7.00
N ALA A 154 -17.36 9.23 -5.92
CA ALA A 154 -17.33 8.68 -4.59
C ALA A 154 -18.57 7.84 -4.35
N THR A 155 -18.39 6.56 -4.11
CA THR A 155 -19.49 5.72 -3.66
C THR A 155 -20.02 6.25 -2.32
N LEU A 156 -21.31 6.08 -2.05
CA LEU A 156 -21.93 6.43 -0.77
C LEU A 156 -21.14 5.82 0.42
N ASP A 157 -20.50 4.65 0.21
CA ASP A 157 -19.63 3.99 1.17
C ASP A 157 -18.39 4.82 1.56
N VAL A 158 -17.83 5.57 0.62
CA VAL A 158 -16.67 6.44 0.85
C VAL A 158 -17.07 7.63 1.70
N VAL A 159 -18.15 8.30 1.32
CA VAL A 159 -18.71 9.43 2.06
C VAL A 159 -19.11 8.99 3.47
N THR A 160 -19.83 7.88 3.60
CA THR A 160 -20.29 7.34 4.87
C THR A 160 -19.13 6.96 5.79
N ALA A 161 -18.06 6.33 5.26
CA ALA A 161 -16.90 5.92 6.05
C ALA A 161 -16.13 7.08 6.67
N ASN A 162 -16.24 8.27 6.11
CA ASN A 162 -15.50 9.45 6.55
C ASN A 162 -16.35 10.45 7.30
N ILE A 163 -17.61 10.62 6.93
CA ILE A 163 -18.54 11.48 7.67
C ILE A 163 -19.01 10.78 8.96
N CYS A 164 -19.24 9.47 8.91
CA CYS A 164 -19.67 8.69 10.05
C CYS A 164 -19.01 7.31 10.09
N PRO A 165 -17.72 7.20 10.51
CA PRO A 165 -17.00 5.93 10.62
C PRO A 165 -17.73 4.88 11.45
N LEU A 166 -18.56 5.27 12.41
CA LEU A 166 -19.39 4.37 13.20
C LEU A 166 -20.28 3.49 12.32
N LEU A 167 -20.86 4.03 11.25
CA LEU A 167 -21.69 3.24 10.33
C LEU A 167 -20.88 2.14 9.63
N LYS A 168 -19.61 2.36 9.39
CA LYS A 168 -18.71 1.39 8.79
C LYS A 168 -18.23 0.33 9.76
N TYR A 169 -17.94 0.72 11.00
CA TYR A 169 -17.29 -0.12 11.99
C TYR A 169 -18.23 -0.64 13.06
N HIS A 170 -19.55 -0.40 12.95
CA HIS A 170 -20.52 -0.85 13.96
C HIS A 170 -20.38 -2.34 14.30
N ASN A 171 -19.98 -3.18 13.35
CA ASN A 171 -19.77 -4.61 13.59
C ASN A 171 -18.66 -4.93 14.61
N ARG A 172 -17.82 -3.95 14.98
CA ARG A 172 -16.77 -4.13 15.97
C ARG A 172 -17.26 -4.05 17.42
N TRP A 173 -18.55 -3.76 17.64
CA TRP A 173 -19.09 -3.61 19.00
C TRP A 173 -18.78 -4.79 19.93
N SER A 174 -18.74 -6.02 19.40
CA SER A 174 -18.43 -7.26 20.15
C SER A 174 -16.92 -7.54 20.29
N SER A 175 -16.08 -6.78 19.62
CA SER A 175 -14.61 -6.97 19.58
C SER A 175 -13.83 -5.75 20.04
N LEU A 176 -14.51 -4.76 20.65
CA LEU A 176 -13.87 -3.58 21.23
C LEU A 176 -12.99 -3.99 22.41
N LYS A 177 -11.84 -3.36 22.52
CA LYS A 177 -10.84 -3.54 23.57
C LYS A 177 -10.62 -2.22 24.31
N PRO A 178 -10.02 -2.21 25.52
CA PRO A 178 -9.75 -0.97 26.24
C PRO A 178 -9.02 0.08 25.40
N GLU A 179 -8.10 -0.33 24.54
CA GLU A 179 -7.35 0.57 23.67
C GLU A 179 -8.21 1.27 22.61
N ASP A 180 -9.37 0.71 22.24
CA ASP A 180 -10.30 1.36 21.32
C ASP A 180 -10.96 2.63 21.92
N PHE A 181 -10.98 2.74 23.23
CA PHE A 181 -11.52 3.90 23.93
C PHE A 181 -10.54 5.08 24.01
N THR A 182 -9.29 4.90 23.56
CA THR A 182 -8.43 6.05 23.30
C THR A 182 -8.97 6.79 22.08
N LEU A 183 -9.00 8.13 22.12
CA LEU A 183 -9.57 8.91 21.03
C LEU A 183 -8.63 9.05 19.83
N GLU A 184 -7.32 8.88 20.05
CA GLU A 184 -6.31 9.01 19.02
C GLU A 184 -5.75 7.64 18.60
N PRO A 185 -5.64 7.37 17.29
CA PRO A 185 -4.99 6.17 16.80
C PRO A 185 -3.49 6.20 17.11
N ASP A 186 -2.97 5.09 17.61
CA ASP A 186 -1.51 4.88 17.73
C ASP A 186 -1.00 4.03 16.55
N TYR A 187 -0.48 4.68 15.53
CA TYR A 187 0.15 4.05 14.39
C TYR A 187 1.68 4.00 14.52
N SER A 188 2.24 4.49 15.63
CA SER A 188 3.68 4.50 15.89
C SER A 188 4.23 3.11 16.23
N LYS A 189 3.37 2.11 16.37
CA LYS A 189 3.81 0.75 16.67
C LYS A 189 4.67 0.20 15.53
N HIS A 190 5.88 -0.14 15.88
CA HIS A 190 6.85 -0.77 15.01
C HIS A 190 6.30 -2.06 14.36
N TYR A 191 6.40 -2.17 13.03
CA TYR A 191 5.98 -3.33 12.26
C TYR A 191 7.18 -4.09 11.71
N VAL A 192 7.45 -5.27 12.27
CA VAL A 192 8.64 -6.07 11.96
C VAL A 192 8.87 -6.26 10.46
N SER A 193 7.84 -6.63 9.72
CA SER A 193 7.97 -6.98 8.30
C SER A 193 8.01 -5.79 7.34
N LYS A 194 8.07 -4.54 7.84
CA LYS A 194 8.26 -3.33 7.02
C LYS A 194 7.30 -3.20 5.84
N GLY A 195 6.02 -3.52 6.05
CA GLY A 195 4.99 -3.49 5.01
C GLY A 195 4.89 -4.76 4.15
N TYR A 196 5.82 -5.69 4.26
CA TYR A 196 5.75 -7.00 3.62
C TYR A 196 4.71 -7.91 4.30
N VAL A 197 3.94 -8.66 3.53
CA VAL A 197 2.96 -9.62 4.05
C VAL A 197 3.43 -11.05 3.79
N LEU A 198 4.09 -11.62 4.79
CA LEU A 198 4.65 -12.97 4.76
C LEU A 198 3.55 -14.03 4.60
N THR A 199 3.81 -15.03 3.78
CA THR A 199 3.02 -16.25 3.68
C THR A 199 3.88 -17.43 3.26
N ASN A 200 3.82 -18.52 4.05
CA ASN A 200 4.49 -19.80 3.77
C ASN A 200 3.62 -20.70 2.88
N LYS A 201 2.39 -20.28 2.59
CA LYS A 201 1.45 -21.07 1.81
C LYS A 201 2.02 -21.38 0.43
N VAL A 202 1.96 -22.65 0.05
CA VAL A 202 2.32 -23.11 -1.29
C VAL A 202 1.05 -23.55 -2.01
N LYS A 203 0.73 -22.83 -3.10
CA LYS A 203 -0.29 -23.22 -4.08
C LYS A 203 0.32 -23.14 -5.48
N PRO A 204 0.69 -24.27 -6.07
CA PRO A 204 1.39 -24.32 -7.35
C PRO A 204 0.64 -23.63 -8.47
N TYR A 205 1.37 -22.90 -9.30
CA TYR A 205 0.89 -22.46 -10.60
C TYR A 205 1.12 -23.58 -11.63
N ARG A 206 0.07 -23.99 -12.29
CA ARG A 206 0.07 -25.05 -13.32
C ARG A 206 -0.39 -24.53 -14.70
N GLY A 207 -0.44 -23.21 -14.86
CA GLY A 207 -0.84 -22.59 -16.12
C GLY A 207 0.31 -22.45 -17.11
N ASN A 208 0.11 -21.59 -18.11
CA ASN A 208 1.10 -21.34 -19.16
C ASN A 208 2.38 -20.70 -18.59
N LYS A 209 3.50 -21.42 -18.62
CA LYS A 209 4.79 -20.89 -18.16
C LYS A 209 5.40 -19.88 -19.15
N ASN A 210 4.95 -19.91 -20.42
CA ASN A 210 5.37 -18.96 -21.45
C ASN A 210 4.39 -17.77 -21.54
N TYR A 211 4.00 -17.21 -20.40
CA TYR A 211 3.04 -16.10 -20.34
C TYR A 211 3.61 -14.76 -20.84
N MET A 212 4.94 -14.67 -20.98
CA MET A 212 5.66 -13.55 -21.58
C MET A 212 5.94 -13.75 -23.10
N LYS A 213 5.23 -14.71 -23.75
CA LYS A 213 5.36 -14.90 -25.20
C LYS A 213 5.07 -13.56 -25.91
N PRO A 214 5.93 -13.15 -26.89
CA PRO A 214 5.73 -11.94 -27.66
C PRO A 214 4.32 -11.85 -28.27
N SER A 215 3.71 -10.68 -28.18
CA SER A 215 2.39 -10.34 -28.70
C SER A 215 2.52 -9.14 -29.66
N ASP A 216 1.69 -9.05 -30.67
CA ASP A 216 1.62 -7.88 -31.55
C ASP A 216 0.83 -6.72 -30.92
N TYR A 217 0.14 -7.00 -29.81
CA TYR A 217 -0.66 -6.02 -29.09
C TYR A 217 0.12 -5.36 -27.95
N THR A 218 -0.35 -4.17 -27.58
CA THR A 218 0.10 -3.46 -26.38
C THR A 218 -1.14 -3.08 -25.56
N THR A 219 -1.19 -3.47 -24.30
CA THR A 219 -2.29 -3.12 -23.40
C THR A 219 -2.27 -1.61 -23.14
N PRO A 220 -3.34 -0.85 -23.46
CA PRO A 220 -3.33 0.59 -23.23
C PRO A 220 -3.37 0.90 -21.74
N ILE A 221 -2.57 1.87 -21.32
CA ILE A 221 -2.65 2.46 -19.98
C ILE A 221 -3.71 3.57 -20.03
N GLN A 222 -4.66 3.52 -19.10
CA GLN A 222 -5.72 4.54 -19.02
C GLN A 222 -5.13 5.93 -18.74
N TYR A 223 -5.73 6.97 -19.31
CA TYR A 223 -5.27 8.36 -19.16
C TYR A 223 -5.11 8.78 -17.69
N THR A 224 -6.09 8.46 -16.85
CA THR A 224 -6.03 8.74 -15.41
C THR A 224 -4.83 8.06 -14.72
N ASN A 225 -4.48 6.85 -15.13
CA ASN A 225 -3.34 6.13 -14.58
C ASN A 225 -2.01 6.70 -15.06
N LEU A 226 -1.93 7.14 -16.33
CA LEU A 226 -0.78 7.89 -16.86
C LEU A 226 -0.59 9.22 -16.11
N TYR A 227 -1.68 9.94 -15.84
CA TYR A 227 -1.64 11.18 -15.07
C TYR A 227 -0.99 10.99 -13.69
N TYR A 228 -1.40 9.94 -12.95
CA TYR A 228 -0.83 9.66 -11.63
C TYR A 228 0.59 9.10 -11.68
N LEU A 229 0.98 8.38 -12.73
CA LEU A 229 2.38 8.02 -12.97
C LEU A 229 3.26 9.25 -13.13
N ASN A 230 2.81 10.23 -13.93
CA ASN A 230 3.52 11.50 -14.12
C ASN A 230 3.61 12.26 -12.79
N LYS A 231 2.51 12.35 -12.03
CA LYS A 231 2.52 12.98 -10.70
C LYS A 231 3.49 12.29 -9.73
N MET A 232 3.59 10.95 -9.75
CA MET A 232 4.56 10.23 -8.91
C MET A 232 6.00 10.57 -9.30
N LYS A 233 6.29 10.63 -10.61
CA LYS A 233 7.61 11.02 -11.09
C LYS A 233 7.94 12.45 -10.64
N GLU A 234 7.05 13.41 -10.88
CA GLU A 234 7.23 14.81 -10.45
C GLU A 234 7.45 14.92 -8.92
N LEU A 235 6.71 14.12 -8.15
CA LEU A 235 6.84 14.07 -6.70
C LEU A 235 8.22 13.53 -6.28
N CYS A 236 8.73 12.50 -6.95
CA CYS A 236 10.06 11.96 -6.72
C CYS A 236 11.14 12.97 -7.09
N ASP A 237 11.04 13.59 -8.27
CA ASP A 237 11.98 14.62 -8.73
C ASP A 237 12.07 15.78 -7.74
N LYS A 238 10.91 16.26 -7.25
CA LYS A 238 10.83 17.34 -6.25
C LYS A 238 11.50 16.97 -4.92
N ASN A 239 11.49 15.68 -4.56
CA ASN A 239 12.09 15.19 -3.32
C ASN A 239 13.51 14.63 -3.50
N GLY A 240 14.08 14.72 -4.71
CA GLY A 240 15.43 14.22 -5.02
C GLY A 240 15.56 12.69 -4.99
N ALA A 241 14.45 11.97 -5.20
CA ALA A 241 14.42 10.53 -5.24
C ALA A 241 14.40 9.99 -6.68
N GLU A 242 15.15 8.93 -6.94
CA GLU A 242 15.08 8.22 -8.22
C GLU A 242 13.78 7.43 -8.33
N PHE A 243 12.99 7.67 -9.39
CA PHE A 243 11.76 6.93 -9.64
C PHE A 243 12.03 5.73 -10.54
N VAL A 244 11.61 4.55 -10.11
CA VAL A 244 11.80 3.26 -10.80
C VAL A 244 10.46 2.56 -10.97
N LEU A 245 10.21 2.01 -12.15
CA LEU A 245 9.09 1.10 -12.37
C LEU A 245 9.58 -0.35 -12.24
N MET A 246 8.80 -1.19 -11.59
CA MET A 246 9.12 -2.61 -11.42
C MET A 246 7.87 -3.46 -11.64
N SER A 247 7.99 -4.52 -12.43
CA SER A 247 6.96 -5.54 -12.58
C SER A 247 7.39 -6.83 -11.89
N SER A 248 6.59 -7.27 -10.92
CA SER A 248 6.84 -8.50 -10.17
C SER A 248 6.47 -9.75 -10.98
N PRO A 249 7.02 -10.94 -10.65
CA PRO A 249 6.67 -12.20 -11.32
C PRO A 249 5.22 -12.60 -11.04
N LEU A 250 4.34 -12.46 -12.04
CA LEU A 250 2.89 -12.64 -11.90
C LEU A 250 2.29 -13.34 -13.14
N PRO A 251 2.45 -14.66 -13.33
CA PRO A 251 2.06 -15.34 -14.55
C PRO A 251 0.56 -15.34 -14.85
N ARG A 252 -0.28 -14.89 -13.92
CA ARG A 252 -1.73 -14.70 -14.11
C ARG A 252 -2.15 -13.26 -14.33
N ALA A 253 -1.30 -12.32 -13.97
CA ALA A 253 -1.64 -10.89 -14.02
C ALA A 253 -0.70 -10.09 -14.94
N TRP A 254 0.33 -10.73 -15.49
CA TRP A 254 1.32 -10.09 -16.33
C TRP A 254 1.52 -10.82 -17.66
N ASN A 255 1.90 -10.06 -18.69
CA ASN A 255 2.19 -10.57 -20.03
C ASN A 255 3.04 -9.55 -20.83
N ASP A 256 3.47 -9.94 -22.04
CA ASP A 256 4.27 -9.11 -22.94
C ASP A 256 3.57 -7.80 -23.34
N GLU A 257 2.25 -7.81 -23.49
CA GLU A 257 1.48 -6.63 -23.88
C GLU A 257 1.55 -5.51 -22.81
N ARG A 258 1.48 -5.89 -21.53
CA ARG A 258 1.63 -4.98 -20.39
C ARG A 258 3.08 -4.53 -20.24
N HIS A 259 4.03 -5.46 -20.42
CA HIS A 259 5.47 -5.15 -20.46
C HIS A 259 5.76 -4.03 -21.46
N LYS A 260 5.32 -4.18 -22.71
CA LYS A 260 5.53 -3.19 -23.77
C LYS A 260 4.95 -1.82 -23.42
N ALA A 261 3.75 -1.79 -22.86
CA ALA A 261 3.12 -0.54 -22.47
C ALA A 261 3.94 0.21 -21.41
N VAL A 262 4.40 -0.50 -20.37
CA VAL A 262 5.20 0.08 -19.30
C VAL A 262 6.59 0.47 -19.82
N LYS A 263 7.22 -0.37 -20.64
CA LYS A 263 8.51 -0.10 -21.27
C LYS A 263 8.46 1.18 -22.10
N ALA A 264 7.48 1.30 -22.99
CA ALA A 264 7.32 2.50 -23.82
C ALA A 264 7.10 3.77 -22.99
N TYR A 265 6.31 3.68 -21.91
CA TYR A 265 6.15 4.79 -20.99
C TYR A 265 7.46 5.15 -20.27
N ALA A 266 8.18 4.17 -19.78
CA ALA A 266 9.45 4.35 -19.07
C ALA A 266 10.51 5.01 -19.98
N GLU A 267 10.67 4.51 -21.20
CA GLU A 267 11.61 5.06 -22.22
C GLU A 267 11.25 6.50 -22.56
N LYS A 268 9.97 6.78 -22.83
CA LYS A 268 9.50 8.13 -23.14
C LYS A 268 9.77 9.15 -22.03
N ASN A 269 9.75 8.73 -20.77
CA ASN A 269 9.90 9.61 -19.61
C ASN A 269 11.27 9.48 -18.93
N ASN A 270 12.22 8.78 -19.55
CA ASN A 270 13.55 8.52 -18.98
C ASN A 270 13.51 7.93 -17.57
N ILE A 271 12.63 6.94 -17.37
CA ILE A 271 12.46 6.21 -16.10
C ILE A 271 13.10 4.84 -16.22
N LYS A 272 13.88 4.43 -15.22
CA LYS A 272 14.40 3.06 -15.16
C LYS A 272 13.25 2.07 -14.96
N TYR A 273 13.26 0.99 -15.73
CA TYR A 273 12.24 -0.05 -15.66
C TYR A 273 12.87 -1.44 -15.51
N LEU A 274 12.44 -2.17 -14.51
CA LEU A 274 12.83 -3.55 -14.25
C LEU A 274 11.61 -4.47 -14.32
N ASP A 275 11.51 -5.27 -15.38
CA ASP A 275 10.51 -6.34 -15.46
C ASP A 275 11.11 -7.67 -15.03
N THR A 276 10.85 -8.08 -13.80
CA THR A 276 11.41 -9.33 -13.27
C THR A 276 10.76 -10.58 -13.87
N ASN A 277 9.65 -10.45 -14.62
CA ASN A 277 9.06 -11.55 -15.38
C ASN A 277 9.97 -12.05 -16.51
N LEU A 278 10.90 -11.23 -16.98
CA LEU A 278 11.87 -11.60 -18.01
C LEU A 278 13.05 -12.44 -17.46
N TYR A 279 13.17 -12.55 -16.14
CA TYR A 279 14.31 -13.14 -15.44
C TYR A 279 13.92 -14.32 -14.54
N ILE A 280 12.82 -15.01 -14.88
CA ILE A 280 12.28 -16.13 -14.09
C ILE A 280 13.31 -17.23 -13.88
N ASP A 281 14.04 -17.59 -14.95
CA ASP A 281 15.06 -18.65 -14.92
C ASP A 281 16.30 -18.20 -14.12
N GLU A 282 16.77 -16.97 -14.31
CA GLU A 282 17.90 -16.40 -13.57
C GLU A 282 17.60 -16.33 -12.06
N MET A 283 16.41 -15.93 -11.70
CA MET A 283 15.92 -15.92 -10.31
C MET A 283 15.66 -17.33 -9.77
N LYS A 284 15.62 -18.35 -10.64
CA LYS A 284 15.25 -19.73 -10.28
C LYS A 284 13.86 -19.81 -9.62
N ILE A 285 12.89 -19.07 -10.15
CA ILE A 285 11.51 -19.15 -9.68
C ILE A 285 10.93 -20.51 -10.07
N ASP A 286 10.52 -21.27 -9.07
CA ASP A 286 9.83 -22.55 -9.25
C ASP A 286 8.34 -22.39 -8.96
N TRP A 287 7.54 -22.31 -10.01
CA TRP A 287 6.10 -22.13 -9.91
C TRP A 287 5.35 -23.25 -9.16
N SER A 288 6.01 -24.39 -8.94
CA SER A 288 5.47 -25.45 -8.09
C SER A 288 5.62 -25.19 -6.59
N LYS A 289 6.52 -24.28 -6.20
CA LYS A 289 6.87 -24.01 -4.80
C LYS A 289 6.74 -22.53 -4.41
N ASP A 290 6.97 -21.61 -5.34
CA ASP A 290 7.17 -20.18 -5.05
C ASP A 290 5.89 -19.34 -5.14
N SER A 291 4.73 -19.95 -5.43
CA SER A 291 3.43 -19.27 -5.49
C SER A 291 2.56 -19.59 -4.27
N SER A 292 1.88 -18.55 -3.76
CA SER A 292 0.95 -18.66 -2.62
C SER A 292 -0.51 -18.95 -3.03
N ASP A 293 -0.86 -18.71 -4.32
CA ASP A 293 -2.25 -18.70 -4.78
C ASP A 293 -2.41 -18.99 -6.27
N LYS A 294 -1.63 -19.93 -6.78
CA LYS A 294 -1.71 -20.42 -8.17
C LYS A 294 -1.26 -19.37 -9.20
N GLY A 295 -0.24 -18.57 -8.89
CA GLY A 295 0.40 -17.64 -9.81
C GLY A 295 -0.12 -16.20 -9.78
N TYR A 296 -0.99 -15.85 -8.83
CA TYR A 296 -1.34 -14.44 -8.60
C TYR A 296 -0.32 -13.71 -7.72
N HIS A 297 0.30 -14.42 -6.76
CA HIS A 297 1.31 -13.84 -5.87
C HIS A 297 2.40 -14.85 -5.53
N LEU A 298 3.58 -14.33 -5.24
CA LEU A 298 4.66 -15.10 -4.65
C LEU A 298 4.35 -15.41 -3.17
N ASN A 299 4.95 -16.48 -2.67
CA ASN A 299 5.08 -16.75 -1.25
C ASN A 299 6.46 -16.28 -0.75
N VAL A 300 6.81 -16.58 0.50
CA VAL A 300 8.08 -16.17 1.10
C VAL A 300 9.30 -16.66 0.31
N TYR A 301 9.25 -17.86 -0.28
CA TYR A 301 10.37 -18.41 -1.05
C TYR A 301 10.57 -17.69 -2.38
N GLY A 302 9.49 -17.43 -3.11
CA GLY A 302 9.52 -16.66 -4.35
C GLY A 302 9.89 -15.19 -4.11
N ALA A 303 9.32 -14.57 -3.07
CA ALA A 303 9.64 -13.20 -2.68
C ALA A 303 11.12 -13.02 -2.32
N LYS A 304 11.73 -13.98 -1.63
CA LYS A 304 13.17 -13.97 -1.32
C LYS A 304 14.02 -13.94 -2.60
N LYS A 305 13.68 -14.78 -3.58
CA LYS A 305 14.40 -14.86 -4.86
C LYS A 305 14.25 -13.55 -5.65
N ASN A 306 13.01 -13.05 -5.79
CA ASN A 306 12.73 -11.79 -6.45
C ASN A 306 13.44 -10.61 -5.76
N THR A 307 13.37 -10.52 -4.43
CA THR A 307 14.04 -9.46 -3.67
C THR A 307 15.55 -9.51 -3.82
N ALA A 308 16.15 -10.70 -3.86
CA ALA A 308 17.57 -10.84 -4.07
C ALA A 308 18.01 -10.35 -5.47
N PHE A 309 17.20 -10.58 -6.48
CA PHE A 309 17.45 -10.10 -7.85
C PHE A 309 17.29 -8.57 -7.94
N VAL A 310 16.18 -8.04 -7.39
CA VAL A 310 15.95 -6.60 -7.31
C VAL A 310 17.06 -5.89 -6.53
N GLY A 311 17.53 -6.49 -5.43
CA GLY A 311 18.63 -5.94 -4.64
C GLY A 311 19.94 -5.86 -5.43
N LYS A 312 20.25 -6.86 -6.28
CA LYS A 312 21.38 -6.79 -7.20
C LYS A 312 21.22 -5.62 -8.19
N TYR A 313 20.05 -5.52 -8.82
CA TYR A 313 19.75 -4.40 -9.72
C TYR A 313 19.94 -3.04 -9.03
N LEU A 314 19.46 -2.91 -7.79
CA LEU A 314 19.62 -1.69 -7.00
C LEU A 314 21.10 -1.37 -6.73
N THR A 315 21.90 -2.37 -6.39
CA THR A 315 23.35 -2.21 -6.18
C THR A 315 24.06 -1.75 -7.45
N ASP A 316 23.68 -2.32 -8.59
CA ASP A 316 24.33 -2.02 -9.88
C ASP A 316 23.96 -0.62 -10.43
N ASN A 317 22.81 -0.06 -10.00
CA ASN A 317 22.26 1.17 -10.60
C ASN A 317 22.20 2.37 -9.66
N PHE A 318 22.36 2.21 -8.34
CA PHE A 318 22.19 3.26 -7.37
C PHE A 318 23.25 3.21 -6.27
N LYS A 319 23.63 4.39 -5.77
CA LYS A 319 24.54 4.52 -4.62
C LYS A 319 23.76 4.37 -3.32
N LEU A 320 23.62 3.14 -2.83
CA LEU A 320 22.98 2.81 -1.59
C LEU A 320 24.00 2.44 -0.52
N THR A 321 23.65 2.66 0.74
CA THR A 321 24.56 2.41 1.89
C THR A 321 24.17 1.10 2.57
N ASP A 322 25.15 0.26 2.86
CA ASP A 322 24.96 -0.89 3.74
C ASP A 322 25.00 -0.40 5.20
N HIS A 323 23.84 -0.46 5.86
CA HIS A 323 23.65 0.01 7.24
C HIS A 323 23.81 -1.06 8.31
N ARG A 324 24.19 -2.29 7.97
CA ARG A 324 24.24 -3.41 8.94
C ARG A 324 25.20 -3.19 10.10
N GLY A 325 26.25 -2.40 9.90
CA GLY A 325 27.22 -2.03 10.93
C GLY A 325 26.80 -0.84 11.80
N ASP A 326 25.76 -0.10 11.41
CA ASP A 326 25.40 1.14 12.09
C ASP A 326 24.50 0.86 13.29
N LYS A 327 24.91 1.35 14.48
CA LYS A 327 24.18 1.13 15.74
C LYS A 327 22.72 1.60 15.69
N GLU A 328 22.44 2.67 15.00
CA GLU A 328 21.10 3.25 14.85
C GLU A 328 20.15 2.38 14.02
N PHE A 329 20.67 1.45 13.24
CA PHE A 329 19.90 0.47 12.49
C PHE A 329 19.87 -0.92 13.14
N SER A 330 20.37 -1.06 14.38
CA SER A 330 20.41 -2.34 15.10
C SER A 330 19.03 -3.01 15.25
N GLN A 331 17.95 -2.23 15.23
CA GLN A 331 16.57 -2.76 15.25
C GLN A 331 16.29 -3.64 14.03
N TRP A 332 16.82 -3.33 12.86
CA TRP A 332 16.66 -4.12 11.64
C TRP A 332 17.23 -5.54 11.77
N ASN A 333 18.34 -5.69 12.48
CA ASN A 333 18.92 -7.01 12.79
C ASN A 333 17.99 -7.84 13.70
N LYS A 334 17.35 -7.18 14.69
CA LYS A 334 16.37 -7.85 15.57
C LYS A 334 15.12 -8.25 14.78
N ASP A 335 14.62 -7.35 13.92
CA ASP A 335 13.47 -7.60 13.07
C ASP A 335 13.73 -8.75 12.10
N TYR A 336 14.92 -8.80 11.50
CA TYR A 336 15.29 -9.90 10.62
C TYR A 336 15.31 -11.24 11.36
N LYS A 337 15.82 -11.27 12.62
CA LYS A 337 15.81 -12.47 13.44
C LYS A 337 14.38 -12.95 13.74
N ILE A 338 13.47 -12.03 14.07
CA ILE A 338 12.04 -12.36 14.28
C ILE A 338 11.41 -12.87 12.99
N TYR A 339 11.66 -12.18 11.89
CA TYR A 339 11.13 -12.54 10.56
C TYR A 339 11.65 -13.91 10.10
N SER A 340 12.94 -14.21 10.28
CA SER A 340 13.52 -15.48 9.86
C SER A 340 12.91 -16.67 10.60
N ASN A 341 12.54 -16.51 11.86
CA ASN A 341 11.87 -17.56 12.64
C ASN A 341 10.41 -17.79 12.20
N GLN A 342 9.80 -16.86 11.48
CA GLN A 342 8.41 -17.00 10.94
C GLN A 342 8.38 -17.68 9.58
N LYS A 343 9.52 -17.84 8.91
CA LYS A 343 9.61 -18.47 7.58
C LYS A 343 9.59 -19.99 7.65
N ASP A 344 10.08 -20.53 8.73
CA ASP A 344 10.16 -21.96 9.00
C ASP A 344 8.85 -22.47 9.62
#